data_2742f51d23fc141a64e4db15ac30e51f
#
_entry.id   2742f51d23fc141a64e4db15ac30e51f
#
_cell.length_a   1.000
_cell.length_b   1.000
_cell.length_c   1.000
_cell.angle_alpha   90.00
_cell.angle_beta   90.00
_cell.angle_gamma   90.00
#
_symmetry.space_group_name_H-M   'P 1'
#
loop_
_entity.id
_entity.type
_entity.pdbx_description
1 polymer ?
#
loop_
_entity_poly.entity_id
_entity_poly.type
_entity_poly.pdbx_seq_one_letter_code
_entity_poly.pdbx_strand_id
1 'polypeptide(L)'
;MKKTNNKKRHFRNNPTGGNLGSVDLYFINKNKTNNLKFNALYYYSPYVDECILIKEEIENIQFNNSKYVFIFVGDYKKVMKKYNEFGYKITHLDCGVAFANLLISTKCQKMKVEEFEETNYVATLRSYLVEEGIVINKVIGVS
;
A
#
# COMPACT_ATOMS: atom_id res chain seq x y z
N MET A 1 -2.70 15.40 -2.59
CA MET A 1 -4.14 15.38 -2.21
C MET A 1 -4.69 16.79 -2.19
N LYS A 2 -5.86 17.02 -2.75
CA LYS A 2 -6.54 18.33 -2.79
C LYS A 2 -7.75 18.31 -1.83
N LYS A 3 -8.01 19.44 -1.17
CA LYS A 3 -9.22 19.63 -0.34
C LYS A 3 -10.17 20.56 -1.06
N THR A 4 -11.46 20.25 -1.02
CA THR A 4 -12.51 21.16 -1.49
C THR A 4 -13.21 21.78 -0.31
N ASN A 5 -13.50 23.10 -0.39
CA ASN A 5 -14.02 23.87 0.74
C ASN A 5 -15.46 23.52 1.18
N ASN A 6 -16.26 22.89 0.33
CA ASN A 6 -17.68 22.72 0.62
C ASN A 6 -18.12 21.35 1.13
N LYS A 7 -17.27 20.31 1.14
CA LYS A 7 -17.63 18.97 1.61
C LYS A 7 -16.47 18.18 2.24
N LYS A 8 -15.40 18.79 2.63
CA LYS A 8 -14.21 18.11 3.20
C LYS A 8 -13.83 16.82 2.42
N ARG A 9 -13.93 16.86 1.10
CA ARG A 9 -13.51 15.76 0.24
C ARG A 9 -12.01 15.82 0.04
N HIS A 10 -11.37 14.68 0.18
CA HIS A 10 -9.97 14.51 -0.18
C HIS A 10 -9.87 13.90 -1.57
N PHE A 11 -9.17 14.58 -2.47
CA PHE A 11 -8.86 14.03 -3.79
C PHE A 11 -7.46 13.44 -3.76
N ARG A 12 -7.32 12.24 -4.27
CA ARG A 12 -6.05 11.54 -4.37
C ARG A 12 -5.37 11.85 -5.70
N ASN A 13 -4.02 11.78 -5.70
CA ASN A 13 -3.26 11.90 -6.95
C ASN A 13 -3.51 10.73 -7.89
N ASN A 14 -3.81 9.55 -7.35
CA ASN A 14 -4.21 8.39 -8.12
C ASN A 14 -5.73 8.38 -8.30
N PRO A 15 -6.23 8.13 -9.52
CA PRO A 15 -7.67 7.94 -9.71
C PRO A 15 -8.13 6.66 -9.01
N THR A 16 -9.30 6.73 -8.38
CA THR A 16 -9.93 5.58 -7.71
C THR A 16 -11.42 5.54 -8.05
N GLY A 17 -12.02 4.36 -7.93
CA GLY A 17 -13.45 4.16 -8.15
C GLY A 17 -14.28 5.05 -7.23
N GLY A 18 -15.01 6.03 -7.79
CA GLY A 18 -15.80 6.99 -7.02
C GLY A 18 -15.00 7.88 -6.06
N ASN A 19 -13.68 7.97 -6.22
CA ASN A 19 -12.77 8.68 -5.33
C ASN A 19 -12.85 8.22 -3.86
N LEU A 20 -13.14 6.95 -3.63
CA LEU A 20 -13.32 6.39 -2.28
C LEU A 20 -12.00 5.97 -1.63
N GLY A 21 -10.93 5.86 -2.42
CA GLY A 21 -9.61 5.53 -1.89
C GLY A 21 -9.53 4.14 -1.30
N SER A 22 -9.94 3.13 -2.05
CA SER A 22 -9.98 1.72 -1.60
C SER A 22 -8.62 1.05 -1.46
N VAL A 23 -7.53 1.75 -1.80
CA VAL A 23 -6.16 1.21 -1.77
C VAL A 23 -5.38 1.92 -0.69
N ASP A 24 -4.82 1.13 0.23
CA ASP A 24 -3.88 1.58 1.24
C ASP A 24 -2.48 1.07 0.92
N LEU A 25 -1.49 1.90 1.18
CA LEU A 25 -0.09 1.56 0.99
C LEU A 25 0.59 1.39 2.34
N TYR A 26 1.12 0.20 2.55
CA TYR A 26 2.01 -0.10 3.67
C TYR A 26 3.41 -0.38 3.13
N PHE A 27 4.41 -0.22 3.95
CA PHE A 27 5.76 -0.64 3.58
C PHE A 27 6.57 -1.12 4.78
N ILE A 28 7.50 -2.02 4.50
CA ILE A 28 8.48 -2.48 5.45
C ILE A 28 9.80 -1.79 5.12
N ASN A 29 10.40 -1.15 6.12
CA ASN A 29 11.71 -0.53 5.96
C ASN A 29 12.82 -1.54 6.18
N LYS A 30 13.55 -1.86 5.11
CA LYS A 30 14.76 -2.70 5.14
C LYS A 30 16.03 -1.89 4.93
N ASN A 31 15.96 -0.57 4.96
CA ASN A 31 17.09 0.32 4.81
C ASN A 31 17.56 0.79 6.20
N LYS A 32 18.82 0.52 6.51
CA LYS A 32 19.44 0.90 7.81
C LYS A 32 19.94 2.35 7.84
N THR A 33 19.98 3.03 6.70
CA THR A 33 20.61 4.35 6.57
C THR A 33 19.65 5.53 6.66
N ASN A 34 18.34 5.27 6.71
CA ASN A 34 17.33 6.31 6.86
C ASN A 34 16.92 6.51 8.33
N ASN A 35 16.04 7.48 8.57
CA ASN A 35 15.55 7.81 9.93
C ASN A 35 14.43 6.90 10.42
N LEU A 36 13.97 5.96 9.59
CA LEU A 36 12.91 5.03 9.95
C LEU A 36 13.49 3.81 10.68
N LYS A 37 12.68 3.18 11.50
CA LYS A 37 13.10 1.96 12.21
C LYS A 37 13.29 0.81 11.22
N PHE A 38 14.41 0.12 11.36
CA PHE A 38 14.73 -1.04 10.54
C PHE A 38 13.79 -2.20 10.87
N ASN A 39 13.38 -2.92 9.84
CA ASN A 39 12.51 -4.10 9.93
C ASN A 39 11.17 -3.79 10.64
N ALA A 40 10.63 -2.62 10.37
CA ALA A 40 9.35 -2.16 10.91
C ALA A 40 8.33 -1.94 9.80
N LEU A 41 7.06 -2.15 10.13
CA LEU A 41 5.93 -1.95 9.22
C LEU A 41 5.36 -0.56 9.43
N TYR A 42 5.22 0.17 8.34
CA TYR A 42 4.65 1.51 8.28
C TYR A 42 3.43 1.56 7.39
N TYR A 43 2.51 2.44 7.74
CA TYR A 43 1.39 2.85 6.90
C TYR A 43 1.66 4.25 6.35
N TYR A 44 1.52 4.42 5.03
CA TYR A 44 1.57 5.75 4.43
C TYR A 44 0.17 6.38 4.48
N SER A 45 0.04 7.48 5.20
CA SER A 45 -1.20 8.23 5.29
C SER A 45 -1.25 9.32 4.22
N PRO A 46 -2.11 9.20 3.20
CA PRO A 46 -2.24 10.22 2.17
C PRO A 46 -2.94 11.50 2.67
N TYR A 47 -3.58 11.44 3.84
CA TYR A 47 -4.29 12.58 4.42
C TYR A 47 -3.35 13.61 5.02
N VAL A 48 -2.27 13.18 5.63
CA VAL A 48 -1.26 14.04 6.27
C VAL A 48 0.10 13.94 5.61
N ASP A 49 0.24 13.11 4.57
CA ASP A 49 1.50 12.84 3.87
C ASP A 49 2.62 12.39 4.82
N GLU A 50 2.28 11.45 5.70
CA GLU A 50 3.19 10.93 6.73
C GLU A 50 3.22 9.41 6.75
N CYS A 51 4.33 8.87 7.20
CA CYS A 51 4.51 7.45 7.49
C CYS A 51 4.20 7.20 8.98
N ILE A 52 3.24 6.34 9.23
CA ILE A 52 2.79 5.99 10.57
C ILE A 52 3.31 4.61 10.93
N LEU A 53 4.05 4.50 12.04
CA LEU A 53 4.54 3.21 12.51
C LEU A 53 3.38 2.32 12.98
N ILE A 54 3.26 1.16 12.38
CA ILE A 54 2.23 0.17 12.73
C ILE A 54 2.80 -0.91 13.67
N LYS A 55 3.96 -1.43 13.34
CA LYS A 55 4.61 -2.47 14.16
C LYS A 55 6.11 -2.39 14.05
N GLU A 56 6.76 -2.36 15.20
CA GLU A 56 8.22 -2.51 15.31
C GLU A 56 8.59 -3.99 15.25
N GLU A 57 9.80 -4.28 14.78
CA GLU A 57 10.38 -5.62 14.81
C GLU A 57 9.43 -6.72 14.33
N ILE A 58 9.07 -6.63 13.04
CA ILE A 58 8.30 -7.71 12.40
C ILE A 58 9.17 -8.95 12.21
N GLU A 59 8.54 -10.10 11.95
CA GLU A 59 9.27 -11.33 11.63
C GLU A 59 10.27 -11.08 10.50
N ASN A 60 11.45 -11.69 10.61
CA ASN A 60 12.52 -11.51 9.65
C ASN A 60 12.23 -12.28 8.35
N ILE A 61 11.38 -11.69 7.52
CA ILE A 61 11.11 -12.21 6.19
C ILE A 61 12.18 -11.69 5.23
N GLN A 62 12.76 -12.59 4.45
CA GLN A 62 13.75 -12.24 3.45
C GLN A 62 13.05 -11.73 2.17
N PHE A 63 13.38 -10.52 1.79
CA PHE A 63 12.91 -9.90 0.53
C PHE A 63 14.09 -9.59 -0.39
N ASN A 64 15.00 -10.55 -0.53
CA ASN A 64 16.24 -10.39 -1.28
C ASN A 64 17.03 -9.15 -0.81
N ASN A 65 17.49 -8.30 -1.72
CA ASN A 65 18.24 -7.08 -1.40
C ASN A 65 17.36 -5.83 -1.39
N SER A 66 16.06 -5.98 -1.26
CA SER A 66 15.14 -4.84 -1.25
C SER A 66 15.38 -3.93 -0.04
N LYS A 67 15.42 -2.64 -0.29
CA LYS A 67 15.51 -1.61 0.77
C LYS A 67 14.15 -1.24 1.33
N TYR A 68 13.14 -1.32 0.50
CA TYR A 68 11.74 -1.08 0.86
C TYR A 68 10.88 -2.17 0.28
N VAL A 69 9.91 -2.62 1.05
CA VAL A 69 8.93 -3.59 0.59
C VAL A 69 7.55 -2.96 0.69
N PHE A 70 6.97 -2.63 -0.44
CA PHE A 70 5.66 -2.01 -0.51
C PHE A 70 4.56 -3.07 -0.58
N ILE A 71 3.52 -2.87 0.20
CA ILE A 71 2.37 -3.76 0.29
C ILE A 71 1.13 -2.97 -0.10
N PHE A 72 0.54 -3.33 -1.22
CA PHE A 72 -0.71 -2.73 -1.70
C PHE A 72 -1.88 -3.50 -1.12
N VAL A 73 -2.64 -2.84 -0.27
CA VAL A 73 -3.80 -3.42 0.42
C VAL A 73 -5.07 -2.80 -0.12
N GLY A 74 -5.94 -3.65 -0.66
CA GLY A 74 -7.26 -3.23 -1.10
C GLY A 74 -8.27 -3.35 0.03
N ASP A 75 -9.02 -2.29 0.30
CA ASP A 75 -10.14 -2.28 1.21
C ASP A 75 -11.44 -2.23 0.41
N TYR A 76 -11.98 -3.38 0.09
CA TYR A 76 -13.19 -3.47 -0.73
C TYR A 76 -14.44 -2.99 0.02
N LYS A 77 -14.44 -2.92 1.33
CA LYS A 77 -15.58 -2.38 2.09
C LYS A 77 -15.86 -0.92 1.76
N LYS A 78 -14.82 -0.14 1.47
CA LYS A 78 -14.96 1.28 1.11
C LYS A 78 -15.80 1.49 -0.15
N VAL A 79 -15.76 0.56 -1.07
CA VAL A 79 -16.46 0.68 -2.37
C VAL A 79 -17.69 -0.23 -2.49
N MET A 80 -17.80 -1.29 -1.71
CA MET A 80 -18.94 -2.22 -1.75
C MET A 80 -20.25 -1.56 -1.39
N LYS A 81 -20.25 -0.57 -0.51
CA LYS A 81 -21.45 0.20 -0.15
C LYS A 81 -22.10 0.88 -1.36
N LYS A 82 -21.30 1.27 -2.35
CA LYS A 82 -21.75 1.96 -3.56
C LYS A 82 -21.96 1.01 -4.74
N TYR A 83 -21.10 0.01 -4.89
CA TYR A 83 -21.02 -0.84 -6.08
C TYR A 83 -21.32 -2.31 -5.81
N ASN A 84 -21.69 -2.68 -4.59
CA ASN A 84 -21.95 -4.06 -4.17
C ASN A 84 -20.76 -4.98 -4.51
N GLU A 85 -21.01 -6.16 -5.08
CA GLU A 85 -19.97 -7.12 -5.45
C GLU A 85 -18.95 -6.54 -6.46
N PHE A 86 -19.37 -5.63 -7.30
CA PHE A 86 -18.47 -4.95 -8.24
C PHE A 86 -17.39 -4.12 -7.54
N GLY A 87 -17.63 -3.74 -6.28
CA GLY A 87 -16.63 -3.05 -5.46
C GLY A 87 -15.32 -3.82 -5.29
N TYR A 88 -15.39 -5.15 -5.21
CA TYR A 88 -14.18 -5.99 -5.15
C TYR A 88 -13.33 -5.84 -6.41
N LYS A 89 -13.96 -5.86 -7.58
CA LYS A 89 -13.27 -5.66 -8.86
C LYS A 89 -12.67 -4.25 -8.96
N ILE A 90 -13.40 -3.24 -8.53
CA ILE A 90 -12.92 -1.85 -8.51
C ILE A 90 -11.69 -1.72 -7.62
N THR A 91 -11.68 -2.35 -6.46
CA THR A 91 -10.53 -2.35 -5.56
C THR A 91 -9.28 -2.94 -6.22
N HIS A 92 -9.41 -4.04 -6.95
CA HIS A 92 -8.28 -4.61 -7.69
C HIS A 92 -7.79 -3.71 -8.82
N LEU A 93 -8.70 -3.03 -9.52
CA LEU A 93 -8.33 -2.06 -10.55
C LEU A 93 -7.59 -0.87 -9.95
N ASP A 94 -8.05 -0.36 -8.82
CA ASP A 94 -7.40 0.74 -8.10
C ASP A 94 -6.00 0.36 -7.63
N CYS A 95 -5.82 -0.87 -7.14
CA CYS A 95 -4.49 -1.41 -6.82
C CYS A 95 -3.58 -1.44 -8.04
N GLY A 96 -4.09 -1.84 -9.21
CA GLY A 96 -3.34 -1.84 -10.46
C GLY A 96 -2.87 -0.46 -10.87
N VAL A 97 -3.71 0.56 -10.72
CA VAL A 97 -3.35 1.96 -11.00
C VAL A 97 -2.27 2.46 -10.05
N ALA A 98 -2.42 2.21 -8.76
CA ALA A 98 -1.43 2.58 -7.75
C ALA A 98 -0.08 1.91 -8.01
N PHE A 99 -0.09 0.64 -8.37
CA PHE A 99 1.11 -0.11 -8.74
C PHE A 99 1.79 0.48 -9.99
N ALA A 100 1.03 0.80 -11.02
CA ALA A 100 1.58 1.42 -12.24
C ALA A 100 2.27 2.75 -11.93
N ASN A 101 1.69 3.57 -11.07
CA ASN A 101 2.29 4.83 -10.65
C ASN A 101 3.58 4.63 -9.85
N LEU A 102 3.63 3.63 -8.99
CA LEU A 102 4.87 3.26 -8.29
C LEU A 102 5.96 2.84 -9.27
N LEU A 103 5.64 2.02 -10.27
CA LEU A 103 6.59 1.60 -11.31
C LEU A 103 7.16 2.79 -12.07
N ILE A 104 6.33 3.74 -12.45
CA ILE A 104 6.79 4.96 -13.14
C ILE A 104 7.74 5.76 -12.26
N SER A 105 7.38 5.96 -11.00
CA SER A 105 8.20 6.71 -10.03
C SER A 105 9.56 6.04 -9.80
N THR A 106 9.58 4.73 -9.60
CA THR A 106 10.82 3.98 -9.36
C THR A 106 11.72 3.97 -10.60
N LYS A 107 11.14 3.89 -11.78
CA LYS A 107 11.86 3.98 -13.05
C LYS A 107 12.54 5.34 -13.23
N CYS A 108 11.84 6.41 -12.89
CA CYS A 108 12.40 7.78 -12.93
C CYS A 108 13.58 7.94 -11.97
N GLN A 109 13.58 7.24 -10.86
CA GLN A 109 14.65 7.26 -9.86
C GLN A 109 15.72 6.20 -10.09
N LYS A 110 15.66 5.45 -11.19
CA LYS A 110 16.58 4.36 -11.55
C LYS A 110 16.68 3.27 -10.47
N MET A 111 15.60 3.01 -9.78
CA MET A 111 15.50 1.95 -8.78
C MET A 111 15.06 0.64 -9.42
N LYS A 112 15.47 -0.47 -8.82
CA LYS A 112 15.06 -1.80 -9.22
C LYS A 112 13.80 -2.21 -8.48
N VAL A 113 12.89 -2.87 -9.19
CA VAL A 113 11.62 -3.36 -8.65
C VAL A 113 11.56 -4.87 -8.84
N GLU A 114 11.17 -5.56 -7.79
CA GLU A 114 10.92 -7.00 -7.79
C GLU A 114 9.53 -7.27 -7.22
N GLU A 115 8.71 -8.01 -7.97
CA GLU A 115 7.38 -8.43 -7.51
C GLU A 115 7.50 -9.77 -6.80
N PHE A 116 6.97 -9.87 -5.57
CA PHE A 116 6.99 -11.11 -4.80
C PHE A 116 5.65 -11.83 -4.90
N GLU A 117 5.71 -13.11 -5.24
CA GLU A 117 4.53 -13.96 -5.21
C GLU A 117 4.13 -14.31 -3.78
N GLU A 118 2.85 -14.32 -3.54
CA GLU A 118 2.23 -14.15 -2.24
C GLU A 118 2.29 -15.33 -1.27
N THR A 119 2.77 -16.49 -1.65
CA THR A 119 2.42 -17.72 -0.95
C THR A 119 3.08 -17.92 0.41
N ASN A 120 4.27 -17.36 0.64
CA ASN A 120 5.06 -17.69 1.84
C ASN A 120 4.96 -16.67 2.98
N TYR A 121 4.49 -15.45 2.73
CA TYR A 121 4.47 -14.39 3.72
C TYR A 121 3.15 -13.62 3.83
N VAL A 122 2.17 -13.92 3.00
CA VAL A 122 0.86 -13.28 3.07
C VAL A 122 0.20 -13.51 4.41
N ALA A 123 0.24 -14.72 4.93
CA ALA A 123 -0.34 -15.02 6.24
C ALA A 123 0.32 -14.20 7.36
N THR A 124 1.65 -14.05 7.33
CA THR A 124 2.39 -13.25 8.30
C THR A 124 2.05 -11.77 8.14
N LEU A 125 2.09 -11.23 6.93
CA LEU A 125 1.73 -9.84 6.68
C LEU A 125 0.27 -9.56 7.07
N ARG A 126 -0.63 -10.49 6.75
CA ARG A 126 -2.03 -10.40 7.11
C ARG A 126 -2.25 -10.32 8.63
N SER A 127 -1.44 -11.03 9.41
CA SER A 127 -1.54 -11.00 10.88
C SER A 127 -1.25 -9.62 11.47
N TYR A 128 -0.49 -8.78 10.76
CA TYR A 128 -0.20 -7.41 11.19
C TYR A 128 -1.28 -6.39 10.79
N LEU A 129 -2.14 -6.75 9.85
CA LEU A 129 -3.20 -5.90 9.31
C LEU A 129 -4.55 -6.40 9.85
N VAL A 130 -4.96 -5.88 11.00
CA VAL A 130 -6.08 -6.40 11.82
C VAL A 130 -7.45 -5.94 11.34
N GLU A 131 -7.65 -5.66 10.06
CA GLU A 131 -8.93 -5.22 9.53
C GLU A 131 -9.62 -6.32 8.72
N GLU A 132 -10.95 -6.42 8.87
CA GLU A 132 -11.79 -7.27 8.02
C GLU A 132 -12.04 -6.61 6.67
N GLY A 133 -12.26 -7.41 5.64
CA GLY A 133 -12.62 -6.91 4.31
C GLY A 133 -11.49 -6.26 3.55
N ILE A 134 -10.25 -6.57 3.89
CA ILE A 134 -9.06 -6.16 3.16
C ILE A 134 -8.44 -7.34 2.42
N VAL A 135 -7.73 -7.04 1.35
CA VAL A 135 -6.95 -8.02 0.58
C VAL A 135 -5.57 -7.46 0.30
N ILE A 136 -4.54 -8.26 0.54
CA ILE A 136 -3.19 -7.94 0.07
C ILE A 136 -3.15 -8.24 -1.42
N ASN A 137 -3.01 -7.21 -2.23
CA ASN A 137 -3.04 -7.33 -3.69
C ASN A 137 -1.66 -7.57 -4.28
N LYS A 138 -0.67 -6.81 -3.83
CA LYS A 138 0.70 -6.91 -4.33
C LYS A 138 1.71 -6.65 -3.23
N VAL A 139 2.85 -7.34 -3.34
CA VAL A 139 4.03 -7.11 -2.49
C VAL A 139 5.23 -6.89 -3.40
N ILE A 140 5.89 -5.75 -3.27
CA ILE A 140 6.91 -5.29 -4.21
C ILE A 140 8.12 -4.81 -3.44
N GLY A 141 9.27 -5.39 -3.77
CA GLY A 141 10.55 -4.93 -3.28
C GLY A 141 11.16 -3.85 -4.18
N VAL A 142 11.73 -2.83 -3.58
CA VAL A 142 12.43 -1.75 -4.26
C VAL A 142 13.84 -1.62 -3.72
N SER A 143 14.79 -1.57 -4.61
CA SER A 143 16.20 -1.47 -4.27
C SER A 143 16.98 -0.48 -5.14
#